data_d53d082a6b277f716503e2ea342c59ea
#
_entry.id   d53d082a6b277f716503e2ea342c59ea
#
_cell.length_a   1.000
_cell.length_b   1.000
_cell.length_c   1.000
_cell.angle_alpha   90.00
_cell.angle_beta   90.00
_cell.angle_gamma   90.00
#
_symmetry.space_group_name_H-M   'P 1'
#
loop_
_entity.id
_entity.type
_entity.pdbx_description
1 polymer ?
#
loop_
_entity_poly.entity_id
_entity_poly.type
_entity_poly.pdbx_seq_one_letter_code
_entity_poly.pdbx_strand_id
1 'polypeptide(L)'
;MAPRQSVEAALPADANDSSSLYVGPAVRKLAREFGVDLFKVKGSGPKGRIIKEDVQAYVAKRLSEPSAGSVVTGSGIPSVADIDFSKFGAIRREDRSRIEKVTAANMSKSWLNVPHVTQFDDADITDMEAFRKSLKAEAERRGSKLSPLPYIIKAVALALNENPKIKSSLAEQGEALIYKDYCHIGMAVDTPNGLVVPVIRDADKKSIWVLSDEIRDLAAKAKDKKLRPDEMQGAVFTISSLGNIGGRGFTPIVNTPEVGILGVSKASTQPVWDGEVFQPRVMLPVALSYDHRVVNGGDAGRFLTHLVSLLSDIRQLAMS
;
A
#
# COMPACT_ATOMS: atom_id res chain seq x y z
N MET A 1 -44.60 -13.21 26.56
CA MET A 1 -45.12 -13.41 25.19
C MET A 1 -45.73 -12.09 24.73
N ALA A 2 -45.06 -11.36 23.84
CA ALA A 2 -45.59 -10.19 23.18
C ALA A 2 -45.43 -10.38 21.68
N PRO A 3 -46.39 -10.04 20.82
CA PRO A 3 -46.39 -10.38 19.41
C PRO A 3 -45.48 -9.46 18.60
N ARG A 4 -44.74 -10.08 17.66
CA ARG A 4 -43.95 -9.39 16.65
C ARG A 4 -44.90 -8.64 15.68
N GLN A 5 -44.75 -7.32 15.59
CA GLN A 5 -45.31 -6.54 14.50
C GLN A 5 -44.39 -6.62 13.28
N SER A 6 -44.93 -7.13 12.19
CA SER A 6 -44.33 -7.06 10.84
C SER A 6 -44.42 -5.62 10.35
N VAL A 7 -43.25 -5.01 10.10
CA VAL A 7 -43.17 -3.71 9.43
C VAL A 7 -43.18 -3.97 7.94
N GLU A 8 -44.33 -3.77 7.32
CA GLU A 8 -44.51 -3.73 5.86
C GLU A 8 -43.98 -2.37 5.36
N ALA A 9 -42.86 -2.40 4.65
CA ALA A 9 -42.27 -1.20 4.06
C ALA A 9 -43.12 -0.75 2.87
N ALA A 10 -43.87 0.32 3.03
CA ALA A 10 -44.59 1.01 1.96
C ALA A 10 -43.55 1.68 1.03
N LEU A 11 -43.55 1.28 -0.24
CA LEU A 11 -42.86 1.97 -1.34
C LEU A 11 -43.60 3.30 -1.61
N PRO A 12 -42.88 4.40 -1.84
CA PRO A 12 -43.50 5.65 -2.24
C PRO A 12 -44.09 5.51 -3.65
N ALA A 13 -45.37 5.78 -3.79
CA ALA A 13 -46.04 5.90 -5.06
C ALA A 13 -45.72 7.28 -5.67
N ASP A 14 -44.69 7.32 -6.54
CA ASP A 14 -44.52 8.46 -7.44
C ASP A 14 -45.52 8.36 -8.57
N ALA A 15 -46.58 9.16 -8.42
CA ALA A 15 -47.55 9.42 -9.47
C ALA A 15 -46.93 10.37 -10.50
N ASN A 16 -46.20 9.79 -11.47
CA ASN A 16 -45.85 10.51 -12.70
C ASN A 16 -46.85 10.12 -13.79
N ASP A 17 -47.54 11.14 -14.31
CA ASP A 17 -48.62 11.10 -15.27
C ASP A 17 -48.26 10.27 -16.53
N SER A 18 -48.65 9.00 -16.50
CA SER A 18 -48.37 8.01 -17.58
C SER A 18 -49.35 8.12 -18.76
N SER A 19 -50.20 9.18 -18.79
CA SER A 19 -51.25 9.36 -19.77
C SER A 19 -50.79 9.84 -21.15
N SER A 20 -49.53 10.32 -21.29
CA SER A 20 -49.01 10.89 -22.56
C SER A 20 -48.22 9.89 -23.43
N LEU A 21 -47.83 8.74 -22.92
CA LEU A 21 -47.04 7.76 -23.67
C LEU A 21 -47.93 6.76 -24.43
N TYR A 22 -47.76 6.71 -25.77
CA TYR A 22 -48.52 5.79 -26.62
C TYR A 22 -47.93 4.37 -26.54
N VAL A 23 -48.38 3.59 -25.56
CA VAL A 23 -47.81 2.26 -25.25
C VAL A 23 -48.92 1.30 -24.79
N GLY A 24 -48.87 0.03 -25.26
CA GLY A 24 -49.84 -1.00 -24.91
C GLY A 24 -49.62 -1.59 -23.50
N PRO A 25 -50.65 -2.23 -22.90
CA PRO A 25 -50.57 -2.82 -21.56
C PRO A 25 -49.47 -3.88 -21.44
N ALA A 26 -49.29 -4.71 -22.41
CA ALA A 26 -48.24 -5.77 -22.46
C ALA A 26 -46.83 -5.19 -22.41
N VAL A 27 -46.60 -4.06 -23.11
CA VAL A 27 -45.30 -3.39 -23.15
C VAL A 27 -45.03 -2.66 -21.81
N ARG A 28 -46.08 -2.10 -21.17
CA ARG A 28 -45.95 -1.54 -19.83
C ARG A 28 -45.60 -2.61 -18.78
N LYS A 29 -46.13 -3.82 -18.91
CA LYS A 29 -45.80 -4.95 -18.05
C LYS A 29 -44.33 -5.35 -18.23
N LEU A 30 -43.90 -5.52 -19.48
CA LEU A 30 -42.54 -5.87 -19.81
C LEU A 30 -41.52 -4.82 -19.32
N ALA A 31 -41.82 -3.52 -19.49
CA ALA A 31 -40.96 -2.44 -19.02
C ALA A 31 -40.82 -2.46 -17.47
N ARG A 32 -41.88 -2.79 -16.73
CA ARG A 32 -41.79 -2.96 -15.28
C ARG A 32 -40.98 -4.18 -14.88
N GLU A 33 -41.09 -5.29 -15.58
CA GLU A 33 -40.32 -6.50 -15.35
C GLU A 33 -38.82 -6.25 -15.55
N PHE A 34 -38.43 -5.42 -16.52
CA PHE A 34 -37.04 -5.06 -16.81
C PHE A 34 -36.56 -3.77 -16.09
N GLY A 35 -37.39 -3.11 -15.32
CA GLY A 35 -37.05 -1.85 -14.66
C GLY A 35 -36.76 -0.70 -15.64
N VAL A 36 -37.38 -0.72 -16.82
CA VAL A 36 -37.16 0.26 -17.89
C VAL A 36 -38.10 1.44 -17.76
N ASP A 37 -37.53 2.64 -17.73
CA ASP A 37 -38.28 3.89 -17.82
C ASP A 37 -38.69 4.13 -19.30
N LEU A 38 -40.01 4.02 -19.58
CA LEU A 38 -40.55 4.16 -20.93
C LEU A 38 -40.38 5.54 -21.55
N PHE A 39 -40.15 6.59 -20.73
CA PHE A 39 -39.83 7.93 -21.24
C PHE A 39 -38.48 7.99 -21.97
N LYS A 40 -37.58 7.05 -21.68
CA LYS A 40 -36.25 6.93 -22.30
C LYS A 40 -36.22 6.02 -23.53
N VAL A 41 -37.35 5.40 -23.86
CA VAL A 41 -37.46 4.48 -25.00
C VAL A 41 -38.12 5.21 -26.18
N LYS A 42 -37.45 5.22 -27.34
CA LYS A 42 -38.00 5.81 -28.54
C LYS A 42 -38.90 4.78 -29.25
N GLY A 43 -40.21 5.10 -29.39
CA GLY A 43 -41.15 4.22 -30.06
C GLY A 43 -40.94 4.16 -31.58
N SER A 44 -40.90 2.97 -32.18
CA SER A 44 -40.78 2.73 -33.61
C SER A 44 -42.11 2.31 -34.25
N GLY A 45 -43.15 2.05 -33.51
CA GLY A 45 -44.47 1.65 -34.02
C GLY A 45 -45.27 2.81 -34.62
N PRO A 46 -46.44 2.50 -35.28
CA PRO A 46 -47.28 3.50 -35.90
C PRO A 46 -47.63 4.66 -34.95
N LYS A 47 -47.53 5.90 -35.45
CA LYS A 47 -47.73 7.13 -34.69
C LYS A 47 -46.79 7.27 -33.45
N GLY A 48 -45.58 6.73 -33.52
CA GLY A 48 -44.62 6.81 -32.40
C GLY A 48 -44.91 5.89 -31.21
N ARG A 49 -45.72 4.86 -31.42
CA ARG A 49 -46.07 3.88 -30.40
C ARG A 49 -44.84 3.05 -29.98
N ILE A 50 -44.61 2.90 -28.69
CA ILE A 50 -43.59 2.00 -28.15
C ILE A 50 -44.09 0.56 -28.27
N ILE A 51 -43.31 -0.28 -28.96
CA ILE A 51 -43.60 -1.70 -29.13
C ILE A 51 -42.62 -2.55 -28.30
N LYS A 52 -42.84 -3.85 -28.23
CA LYS A 52 -42.06 -4.77 -27.38
C LYS A 52 -40.58 -4.78 -27.80
N GLU A 53 -40.33 -4.74 -29.09
CA GLU A 53 -38.99 -4.73 -29.71
C GLU A 53 -38.18 -3.50 -29.33
N ASP A 54 -38.82 -2.33 -29.14
CA ASP A 54 -38.16 -1.12 -28.72
C ASP A 54 -37.61 -1.24 -27.28
N VAL A 55 -38.38 -1.82 -26.38
CA VAL A 55 -37.96 -2.07 -24.99
C VAL A 55 -36.83 -3.09 -24.96
N GLN A 56 -36.93 -4.17 -25.78
CA GLN A 56 -35.86 -5.17 -25.88
C GLN A 56 -34.56 -4.59 -26.47
N ALA A 57 -34.65 -3.79 -27.49
CA ALA A 57 -33.50 -3.11 -28.11
C ALA A 57 -32.85 -2.12 -27.12
N TYR A 58 -33.67 -1.39 -26.37
CA TYR A 58 -33.16 -0.47 -25.33
C TYR A 58 -32.40 -1.22 -24.25
N VAL A 59 -32.91 -2.35 -23.76
CA VAL A 59 -32.24 -3.20 -22.77
C VAL A 59 -30.96 -3.79 -23.34
N ALA A 60 -31.01 -4.35 -24.56
CA ALA A 60 -29.82 -4.91 -25.23
C ALA A 60 -28.73 -3.85 -25.42
N LYS A 61 -29.10 -2.64 -25.84
CA LYS A 61 -28.16 -1.50 -25.96
C LYS A 61 -27.55 -1.12 -24.62
N ARG A 62 -28.32 -1.05 -23.55
CA ARG A 62 -27.82 -0.74 -22.20
C ARG A 62 -26.89 -1.82 -21.64
N LEU A 63 -27.14 -3.09 -21.98
CA LEU A 63 -26.28 -4.20 -21.59
C LEU A 63 -25.01 -4.30 -22.45
N SER A 64 -25.05 -3.83 -23.71
CA SER A 64 -23.91 -3.84 -24.62
C SER A 64 -23.06 -2.56 -24.59
N GLU A 65 -23.61 -1.46 -24.11
CA GLU A 65 -22.79 -0.28 -23.84
C GLU A 65 -21.84 -0.64 -22.67
N PRO A 66 -20.50 -0.61 -22.87
CA PRO A 66 -19.59 -0.68 -21.74
C PRO A 66 -20.00 0.47 -20.83
N SER A 67 -20.41 0.16 -19.62
CA SER A 67 -20.66 1.18 -18.59
C SER A 67 -19.46 2.08 -18.64
N ALA A 68 -19.60 3.28 -19.21
CA ALA A 68 -18.63 4.34 -19.06
C ALA A 68 -18.48 4.48 -17.55
N GLY A 69 -17.39 3.94 -17.04
CA GLY A 69 -17.20 3.65 -15.64
C GLY A 69 -17.60 4.85 -14.78
N SER A 70 -18.78 4.80 -14.21
CA SER A 70 -18.87 5.16 -12.83
C SER A 70 -17.83 4.29 -12.17
N VAL A 71 -16.67 4.87 -11.85
CA VAL A 71 -15.81 4.33 -10.82
C VAL A 71 -16.78 4.07 -9.69
N VAL A 72 -17.12 2.79 -9.47
CA VAL A 72 -17.76 2.35 -8.25
C VAL A 72 -16.69 2.62 -7.19
N THR A 73 -16.63 3.86 -6.76
CA THR A 73 -16.06 4.23 -5.48
C THR A 73 -16.77 3.32 -4.51
N GLY A 74 -16.03 2.36 -3.95
CA GLY A 74 -16.54 1.21 -3.25
C GLY A 74 -17.74 1.56 -2.38
N SER A 75 -18.82 0.86 -2.59
CA SER A 75 -20.05 1.03 -1.86
C SER A 75 -19.75 0.86 -0.36
N GLY A 76 -19.67 1.95 0.37
CA GLY A 76 -19.47 1.93 1.82
C GLY A 76 -18.63 3.04 2.42
N ILE A 77 -17.71 3.68 1.68
CA ILE A 77 -16.89 4.77 2.23
C ILE A 77 -17.36 6.09 1.65
N PRO A 78 -17.93 7.01 2.50
CA PRO A 78 -18.33 8.32 2.05
C PRO A 78 -17.16 9.09 1.46
N SER A 79 -17.33 9.69 0.30
CA SER A 79 -16.32 10.61 -0.26
C SER A 79 -16.27 11.89 0.58
N VAL A 80 -15.08 12.45 0.75
CA VAL A 80 -14.93 13.79 1.34
C VAL A 80 -15.44 14.80 0.32
N ALA A 81 -16.36 15.67 0.74
CA ALA A 81 -16.92 16.69 -0.14
C ALA A 81 -15.86 17.74 -0.52
N ASP A 82 -15.88 18.18 -1.78
CA ASP A 82 -15.05 19.28 -2.22
C ASP A 82 -15.57 20.60 -1.64
N ILE A 83 -14.69 21.33 -0.97
CA ILE A 83 -14.98 22.63 -0.37
C ILE A 83 -14.33 23.72 -1.23
N ASP A 84 -15.08 24.76 -1.56
CA ASP A 84 -14.53 25.94 -2.21
C ASP A 84 -13.78 26.82 -1.21
N PHE A 85 -12.47 26.60 -1.12
CA PHE A 85 -11.59 27.34 -0.21
C PHE A 85 -11.37 28.80 -0.59
N SER A 86 -11.71 29.23 -1.83
CA SER A 86 -11.58 30.63 -2.24
C SER A 86 -12.45 31.58 -1.41
N LYS A 87 -13.49 31.06 -0.77
CA LYS A 87 -14.37 31.78 0.17
C LYS A 87 -13.67 32.22 1.47
N PHE A 88 -12.53 31.61 1.79
CA PHE A 88 -11.81 31.87 3.05
C PHE A 88 -10.53 32.68 2.86
N GLY A 89 -10.06 32.83 1.62
CA GLY A 89 -8.85 33.60 1.30
C GLY A 89 -8.24 33.27 -0.05
N ALA A 90 -7.07 33.82 -0.32
CA ALA A 90 -6.34 33.53 -1.55
C ALA A 90 -5.87 32.08 -1.59
N ILE A 91 -6.08 31.39 -2.69
CA ILE A 91 -5.68 30.01 -2.89
C ILE A 91 -4.75 29.87 -4.10
N ARG A 92 -3.90 28.85 -4.08
CA ARG A 92 -3.14 28.39 -5.24
C ARG A 92 -3.55 26.95 -5.55
N ARG A 93 -3.99 26.69 -6.77
CA ARG A 93 -4.30 25.37 -7.26
C ARG A 93 -3.11 24.84 -8.06
N GLU A 94 -2.71 23.61 -7.78
CA GLU A 94 -1.66 22.89 -8.50
C GLU A 94 -2.16 21.49 -8.86
N ASP A 95 -1.96 21.09 -10.11
CA ASP A 95 -2.36 19.74 -10.56
C ASP A 95 -1.30 18.72 -10.15
N ARG A 96 -1.75 17.60 -9.58
CA ARG A 96 -0.89 16.51 -9.14
C ARG A 96 -0.27 15.77 -10.32
N SER A 97 0.99 15.38 -10.19
CA SER A 97 1.69 14.53 -11.14
C SER A 97 1.04 13.13 -11.24
N ARG A 98 1.37 12.39 -12.32
CA ARG A 98 0.91 10.99 -12.48
C ARG A 98 1.36 10.09 -11.33
N ILE A 99 2.60 10.25 -10.87
CA ILE A 99 3.16 9.46 -9.74
C ILE A 99 2.37 9.72 -8.48
N GLU A 100 2.10 10.98 -8.12
CA GLU A 100 1.32 11.33 -6.93
C GLU A 100 -0.11 10.77 -6.98
N LYS A 101 -0.75 10.76 -8.15
CA LYS A 101 -2.08 10.17 -8.33
C LYS A 101 -2.07 8.66 -8.11
N VAL A 102 -1.09 7.95 -8.69
CA VAL A 102 -0.92 6.50 -8.53
C VAL A 102 -0.58 6.14 -7.09
N THR A 103 0.34 6.88 -6.45
CA THR A 103 0.70 6.69 -5.05
C THR A 103 -0.52 6.84 -4.14
N ALA A 104 -1.31 7.90 -4.34
CA ALA A 104 -2.52 8.11 -3.53
C ALA A 104 -3.52 6.95 -3.67
N ALA A 105 -3.75 6.47 -4.91
CA ALA A 105 -4.64 5.35 -5.15
C ALA A 105 -4.14 4.07 -4.48
N ASN A 106 -2.83 3.77 -4.58
CA ASN A 106 -2.23 2.60 -3.96
C ASN A 106 -2.26 2.67 -2.43
N MET A 107 -1.95 3.83 -1.84
CA MET A 107 -2.00 4.02 -0.39
C MET A 107 -3.42 3.92 0.16
N SER A 108 -4.40 4.49 -0.53
CA SER A 108 -5.80 4.34 -0.16
C SER A 108 -6.24 2.87 -0.24
N LYS A 109 -5.86 2.16 -1.31
CA LYS A 109 -6.14 0.73 -1.46
C LYS A 109 -5.52 -0.09 -0.33
N SER A 110 -4.26 0.14 0.00
CA SER A 110 -3.56 -0.56 1.09
C SER A 110 -4.23 -0.28 2.44
N TRP A 111 -4.51 0.98 2.74
CA TRP A 111 -5.15 1.39 3.99
C TRP A 111 -6.52 0.76 4.21
N LEU A 112 -7.34 0.68 3.17
CA LEU A 112 -8.69 0.15 3.23
C LEU A 112 -8.76 -1.37 3.32
N ASN A 113 -7.77 -2.07 2.75
CA ASN A 113 -7.81 -3.53 2.65
C ASN A 113 -6.94 -4.26 3.67
N VAL A 114 -6.00 -3.57 4.30
CA VAL A 114 -5.05 -4.18 5.25
C VAL A 114 -5.36 -3.71 6.66
N PRO A 115 -5.79 -4.60 7.57
CA PRO A 115 -5.84 -4.29 9.00
C PRO A 115 -4.41 -4.24 9.54
N HIS A 116 -3.85 -3.01 9.56
CA HIS A 116 -2.50 -2.76 10.01
C HIS A 116 -2.36 -2.90 11.52
N VAL A 117 -1.32 -3.61 11.94
CA VAL A 117 -0.76 -3.52 13.29
C VAL A 117 0.69 -3.11 13.18
N THR A 118 1.17 -2.29 14.11
CA THR A 118 2.58 -1.87 14.16
C THR A 118 3.18 -2.24 15.50
N GLN A 119 4.33 -2.92 15.46
CA GLN A 119 5.17 -3.17 16.62
C GLN A 119 6.43 -2.31 16.53
N PHE A 120 6.85 -1.76 17.65
CA PHE A 120 8.02 -0.90 17.78
C PHE A 120 9.09 -1.60 18.61
N ASP A 121 10.35 -1.36 18.26
CA ASP A 121 11.50 -1.81 19.04
C ASP A 121 12.68 -0.89 18.79
N ASP A 122 13.70 -0.96 19.63
CA ASP A 122 14.95 -0.21 19.52
C ASP A 122 16.12 -1.17 19.37
N ALA A 123 16.85 -1.11 18.25
CA ALA A 123 18.07 -1.87 18.04
C ALA A 123 19.31 -1.08 18.53
N ASP A 124 20.12 -1.69 19.38
CA ASP A 124 21.43 -1.14 19.72
C ASP A 124 22.42 -1.39 18.56
N ILE A 125 22.70 -0.35 17.81
CA ILE A 125 23.61 -0.41 16.67
C ILE A 125 24.99 0.17 16.96
N THR A 126 25.39 0.27 18.22
CA THR A 126 26.66 0.89 18.62
C THR A 126 27.86 0.21 17.96
N ASP A 127 27.91 -1.12 18.05
CA ASP A 127 29.01 -1.90 17.50
C ASP A 127 28.99 -1.93 15.96
N MET A 128 27.80 -1.99 15.35
CA MET A 128 27.63 -1.88 13.90
C MET A 128 28.13 -0.52 13.39
N GLU A 129 27.81 0.58 14.07
CA GLU A 129 28.28 1.92 13.69
C GLU A 129 29.79 2.10 13.90
N ALA A 130 30.34 1.54 14.97
CA ALA A 130 31.78 1.53 15.21
C ALA A 130 32.50 0.75 14.07
N PHE A 131 32.01 -0.43 13.74
CA PHE A 131 32.54 -1.24 12.64
C PHE A 131 32.42 -0.51 11.29
N ARG A 132 31.26 0.03 10.97
CA ARG A 132 31.06 0.81 9.73
C ARG A 132 32.03 1.96 9.60
N LYS A 133 32.27 2.69 10.71
CA LYS A 133 33.22 3.81 10.75
C LYS A 133 34.67 3.33 10.57
N SER A 134 35.05 2.19 11.12
CA SER A 134 36.38 1.61 10.94
C SER A 134 36.71 1.26 9.48
N LEU A 135 35.68 0.95 8.67
CA LEU A 135 35.79 0.62 7.25
C LEU A 135 35.87 1.86 6.33
N LYS A 136 35.93 3.09 6.88
CA LYS A 136 35.87 4.32 6.07
C LYS A 136 37.01 4.38 5.02
N ALA A 137 38.25 4.10 5.41
CA ALA A 137 39.40 4.12 4.50
C ALA A 137 39.31 3.04 3.40
N GLU A 138 38.74 1.86 3.75
CA GLU A 138 38.50 0.80 2.78
C GLU A 138 37.38 1.19 1.80
N ALA A 139 36.32 1.80 2.28
CA ALA A 139 35.24 2.30 1.44
C ALA A 139 35.72 3.37 0.45
N GLU A 140 36.57 4.29 0.90
CA GLU A 140 37.21 5.31 0.04
C GLU A 140 38.07 4.68 -1.04
N ARG A 141 38.91 3.66 -0.70
CA ARG A 141 39.73 2.92 -1.69
C ARG A 141 38.88 2.20 -2.75
N ARG A 142 37.68 1.71 -2.36
CA ARG A 142 36.71 1.03 -3.27
C ARG A 142 35.84 2.01 -4.04
N GLY A 143 35.90 3.31 -3.76
CA GLY A 143 34.97 4.29 -4.33
C GLY A 143 33.53 4.09 -3.89
N SER A 144 33.32 3.37 -2.78
CA SER A 144 32.01 3.07 -2.20
C SER A 144 31.74 3.98 -0.99
N LYS A 145 30.46 4.16 -0.62
CA LYS A 145 30.06 4.97 0.53
C LYS A 145 29.16 4.16 1.45
N LEU A 146 29.71 3.60 2.50
CA LEU A 146 28.95 2.81 3.46
C LEU A 146 28.05 3.71 4.33
N SER A 147 26.74 3.47 4.25
CA SER A 147 25.72 3.99 5.17
C SER A 147 25.20 2.85 6.06
N PRO A 148 24.37 3.11 7.07
CA PRO A 148 23.74 2.04 7.86
C PRO A 148 22.79 1.15 7.04
N LEU A 149 22.18 1.68 5.98
CA LEU A 149 21.11 1.02 5.22
C LEU A 149 21.50 -0.35 4.62
N PRO A 150 22.70 -0.57 4.02
CA PRO A 150 23.12 -1.89 3.57
C PRO A 150 23.12 -2.97 4.65
N TYR A 151 23.50 -2.59 5.89
CA TYR A 151 23.47 -3.50 7.04
C TYR A 151 22.03 -3.83 7.45
N ILE A 152 21.16 -2.82 7.48
CA ILE A 152 19.73 -3.00 7.77
C ILE A 152 19.06 -3.91 6.73
N ILE A 153 19.33 -3.69 5.43
CA ILE A 153 18.79 -4.52 4.35
C ILE A 153 19.28 -5.97 4.49
N LYS A 154 20.56 -6.18 4.77
CA LYS A 154 21.13 -7.54 4.97
C LYS A 154 20.47 -8.21 6.18
N ALA A 155 20.34 -7.52 7.31
CA ALA A 155 19.70 -8.04 8.51
C ALA A 155 18.21 -8.40 8.25
N VAL A 156 17.47 -7.53 7.56
CA VAL A 156 16.08 -7.79 7.16
C VAL A 156 16.00 -9.02 6.26
N ALA A 157 16.87 -9.15 5.26
CA ALA A 157 16.86 -10.28 4.34
C ALA A 157 17.10 -11.61 5.07
N LEU A 158 18.02 -11.64 6.03
CA LEU A 158 18.29 -12.82 6.86
C LEU A 158 17.11 -13.13 7.79
N ALA A 159 16.56 -12.12 8.46
CA ALA A 159 15.40 -12.28 9.32
C ALA A 159 14.17 -12.80 8.56
N LEU A 160 13.97 -12.38 7.30
CA LEU A 160 12.89 -12.86 6.44
C LEU A 160 13.04 -14.33 6.04
N ASN A 161 14.27 -14.81 5.86
CA ASN A 161 14.51 -16.23 5.53
C ASN A 161 14.11 -17.15 6.69
N GLU A 162 14.35 -16.73 7.94
CA GLU A 162 13.92 -17.46 9.14
C GLU A 162 12.43 -17.26 9.47
N ASN A 163 11.78 -16.23 8.87
CA ASN A 163 10.38 -15.92 9.10
C ASN A 163 9.60 -15.81 7.76
N PRO A 164 9.47 -16.91 7.01
CA PRO A 164 8.96 -16.90 5.63
C PRO A 164 7.53 -16.38 5.49
N LYS A 165 6.74 -16.41 6.56
CA LYS A 165 5.37 -15.90 6.57
C LYS A 165 5.31 -14.38 6.32
N ILE A 166 6.32 -13.62 6.78
CA ILE A 166 6.39 -12.16 6.59
C ILE A 166 6.78 -11.78 5.15
N LYS A 167 7.40 -12.69 4.39
CA LYS A 167 7.66 -12.49 2.96
C LYS A 167 6.63 -13.15 2.04
N SER A 168 5.48 -13.58 2.57
CA SER A 168 4.37 -14.13 1.78
C SER A 168 3.49 -13.05 1.16
N SER A 169 2.48 -13.45 0.41
CA SER A 169 1.40 -12.58 -0.05
C SER A 169 0.08 -13.32 0.04
N LEU A 170 -0.98 -12.59 0.38
CA LEU A 170 -2.34 -13.08 0.38
C LEU A 170 -2.82 -13.23 -1.08
N ALA A 171 -3.42 -14.35 -1.41
CA ALA A 171 -3.93 -14.69 -2.74
C ALA A 171 -5.36 -15.23 -2.67
N GLU A 172 -6.01 -15.39 -3.83
CA GLU A 172 -7.33 -15.99 -3.97
C GLU A 172 -8.36 -15.39 -3.00
N GLN A 173 -8.39 -14.05 -2.91
CA GLN A 173 -9.28 -13.28 -2.03
C GLN A 173 -9.16 -13.64 -0.54
N GLY A 174 -8.03 -14.20 -0.13
CA GLY A 174 -7.74 -14.57 1.26
C GLY A 174 -7.71 -16.07 1.53
N GLU A 175 -8.03 -16.89 0.55
CA GLU A 175 -8.08 -18.35 0.70
C GLU A 175 -6.69 -19.00 0.68
N ALA A 176 -5.66 -18.32 0.11
CA ALA A 176 -4.32 -18.88 -0.03
C ALA A 176 -3.22 -17.88 0.34
N LEU A 177 -2.07 -18.41 0.76
CA LEU A 177 -0.82 -17.67 0.92
C LEU A 177 0.20 -18.14 -0.11
N ILE A 178 0.81 -17.20 -0.81
CA ILE A 178 1.94 -17.46 -1.69
C ILE A 178 3.22 -17.17 -0.92
N TYR A 179 4.00 -18.22 -0.61
CA TYR A 179 5.34 -18.09 -0.07
C TYR A 179 6.34 -17.86 -1.20
N LYS A 180 7.29 -16.96 -0.99
CA LYS A 180 8.29 -16.60 -1.99
C LYS A 180 9.66 -17.09 -1.55
N ASP A 181 10.32 -17.89 -2.39
CA ASP A 181 11.65 -18.46 -2.10
C ASP A 181 12.78 -17.48 -2.44
N TYR A 182 12.47 -16.35 -3.06
CA TYR A 182 13.40 -15.26 -3.30
C TYR A 182 13.28 -14.17 -2.23
N CYS A 183 14.34 -13.36 -2.06
CA CYS A 183 14.38 -12.28 -1.09
C CYS A 183 14.73 -10.95 -1.77
N HIS A 184 13.71 -10.29 -2.33
CA HIS A 184 13.82 -8.99 -2.97
C HIS A 184 13.28 -7.91 -2.05
N ILE A 185 14.08 -6.89 -1.76
CA ILE A 185 13.74 -5.83 -0.79
C ILE A 185 13.44 -4.53 -1.50
N GLY A 186 12.24 -4.00 -1.29
CA GLY A 186 11.87 -2.66 -1.70
C GLY A 186 12.51 -1.61 -0.78
N MET A 187 13.05 -0.56 -1.37
CA MET A 187 13.64 0.56 -0.64
C MET A 187 12.90 1.84 -1.00
N ALA A 188 12.19 2.44 -0.04
CA ALA A 188 11.51 3.71 -0.27
C ALA A 188 12.51 4.85 -0.46
N VAL A 189 12.41 5.55 -1.59
CA VAL A 189 13.25 6.70 -1.94
C VAL A 189 12.37 7.90 -2.18
N ASP A 190 12.60 8.95 -1.38
CA ASP A 190 11.96 10.25 -1.58
C ASP A 190 12.64 11.00 -2.72
N THR A 191 11.83 11.52 -3.65
CA THR A 191 12.30 12.28 -4.80
C THR A 191 11.47 13.56 -4.97
N PRO A 192 11.99 14.58 -5.67
CA PRO A 192 11.23 15.79 -5.96
C PRO A 192 9.89 15.56 -6.68
N ASN A 193 9.67 14.36 -7.24
CA ASN A 193 8.47 14.01 -8.00
C ASN A 193 7.55 13.04 -7.24
N GLY A 194 7.85 12.77 -5.97
CA GLY A 194 7.14 11.83 -5.11
C GLY A 194 7.97 10.62 -4.72
N LEU A 195 7.38 9.79 -3.87
CA LEU A 195 8.01 8.57 -3.34
C LEU A 195 7.99 7.46 -4.39
N VAL A 196 9.14 6.80 -4.59
CA VAL A 196 9.28 5.60 -5.42
C VAL A 196 9.94 4.47 -4.62
N VAL A 197 9.69 3.22 -5.00
CA VAL A 197 10.22 2.05 -4.28
C VAL A 197 10.99 1.16 -5.26
N PRO A 198 12.28 1.47 -5.54
CA PRO A 198 13.15 0.55 -6.26
C PRO A 198 13.39 -0.73 -5.45
N VAL A 199 13.69 -1.82 -6.16
CA VAL A 199 13.79 -3.17 -5.60
C VAL A 199 15.20 -3.72 -5.76
N ILE A 200 15.81 -4.09 -4.64
CA ILE A 200 17.09 -4.80 -4.56
C ILE A 200 16.79 -6.29 -4.62
N ARG A 201 17.19 -6.94 -5.70
CA ARG A 201 16.94 -8.36 -5.93
C ARG A 201 17.93 -9.23 -5.15
N ASP A 202 17.48 -10.40 -4.69
CA ASP A 202 18.33 -11.40 -3.99
C ASP A 202 19.23 -10.76 -2.92
N ALA A 203 18.65 -9.93 -2.06
CA ALA A 203 19.39 -9.14 -1.07
C ALA A 203 20.12 -10.04 -0.04
N ASP A 204 19.59 -11.21 0.24
CA ASP A 204 20.17 -12.23 1.10
C ASP A 204 21.50 -12.79 0.57
N LYS A 205 21.68 -12.87 -0.77
CA LYS A 205 22.86 -13.43 -1.41
C LYS A 205 23.98 -12.40 -1.64
N LYS A 206 23.72 -11.12 -1.36
CA LYS A 206 24.64 -10.00 -1.64
C LYS A 206 25.47 -9.64 -0.41
N SER A 207 26.73 -9.28 -0.63
CA SER A 207 27.58 -8.69 0.41
C SER A 207 27.16 -7.25 0.72
N ILE A 208 27.55 -6.75 1.87
CA ILE A 208 27.33 -5.36 2.28
C ILE A 208 27.86 -4.36 1.24
N TRP A 209 28.99 -4.66 0.61
CA TRP A 209 29.60 -3.82 -0.43
C TRP A 209 28.72 -3.75 -1.68
N VAL A 210 28.26 -4.89 -2.18
CA VAL A 210 27.36 -4.97 -3.34
C VAL A 210 26.04 -4.24 -3.05
N LEU A 211 25.47 -4.47 -1.86
CA LEU A 211 24.26 -3.76 -1.43
C LEU A 211 24.47 -2.25 -1.38
N SER A 212 25.63 -1.78 -0.85
CA SER A 212 25.94 -0.36 -0.77
C SER A 212 25.98 0.32 -2.13
N ASP A 213 26.63 -0.33 -3.11
CA ASP A 213 26.76 0.22 -4.46
C ASP A 213 25.41 0.21 -5.21
N GLU A 214 24.64 -0.88 -5.09
CA GLU A 214 23.32 -1.00 -5.71
C GLU A 214 22.30 -0.01 -5.12
N ILE A 215 22.30 0.20 -3.79
CA ILE A 215 21.48 1.22 -3.13
C ILE A 215 21.78 2.60 -3.70
N ARG A 216 23.06 2.93 -3.86
CA ARG A 216 23.49 4.22 -4.40
C ARG A 216 23.03 4.40 -5.84
N ASP A 217 23.22 3.38 -6.69
CA ASP A 217 22.81 3.40 -8.10
C ASP A 217 21.29 3.56 -8.25
N LEU A 218 20.51 2.74 -7.53
CA LEU A 218 19.04 2.81 -7.55
C LEU A 218 18.52 4.15 -7.01
N ALA A 219 19.11 4.69 -5.95
CA ALA A 219 18.75 5.99 -5.42
C ALA A 219 19.08 7.15 -6.39
N ALA A 220 20.20 7.07 -7.12
CA ALA A 220 20.55 8.03 -8.17
C ALA A 220 19.56 7.94 -9.33
N LYS A 221 19.27 6.74 -9.85
CA LYS A 221 18.28 6.51 -10.90
C LYS A 221 16.88 7.00 -10.50
N ALA A 222 16.49 6.81 -9.23
CA ALA A 222 15.21 7.29 -8.70
C ALA A 222 15.11 8.82 -8.80
N LYS A 223 16.13 9.55 -8.33
CA LYS A 223 16.18 11.01 -8.37
C LYS A 223 16.22 11.55 -9.80
N ASP A 224 16.94 10.86 -10.70
CA ASP A 224 17.07 11.21 -12.12
C ASP A 224 15.85 10.78 -12.97
N LYS A 225 14.84 10.15 -12.42
CA LYS A 225 13.68 9.57 -13.14
C LYS A 225 14.06 8.50 -14.17
N LYS A 226 15.13 7.76 -13.91
CA LYS A 226 15.70 6.74 -14.82
C LYS A 226 15.41 5.30 -14.37
N LEU A 227 14.62 5.11 -13.32
CA LEU A 227 14.19 3.77 -12.91
C LEU A 227 13.31 3.13 -13.99
N ARG A 228 13.63 1.89 -14.32
CA ARG A 228 12.84 1.08 -15.22
C ARG A 228 11.68 0.43 -14.45
N PRO A 229 10.57 0.08 -15.13
CA PRO A 229 9.43 -0.58 -14.47
C PRO A 229 9.80 -1.89 -13.77
N ASP A 230 10.74 -2.66 -14.33
CA ASP A 230 11.23 -3.91 -13.75
C ASP A 230 12.06 -3.71 -12.47
N GLU A 231 12.68 -2.53 -12.30
CA GLU A 231 13.43 -2.16 -11.09
C GLU A 231 12.50 -1.74 -9.92
N MET A 232 11.18 -1.64 -10.15
CA MET A 232 10.18 -1.25 -9.15
C MET A 232 9.17 -2.36 -8.83
N GLN A 233 9.45 -3.61 -9.20
CA GLN A 233 8.52 -4.73 -9.06
C GLN A 233 9.19 -5.94 -8.42
N GLY A 234 8.37 -6.75 -7.75
CA GLY A 234 8.78 -8.04 -7.22
C GLY A 234 9.34 -8.00 -5.80
N ALA A 235 9.23 -6.88 -5.08
CA ALA A 235 9.59 -6.85 -3.67
C ALA A 235 8.72 -7.82 -2.85
N VAL A 236 9.32 -8.42 -1.84
CA VAL A 236 8.65 -9.27 -0.87
C VAL A 236 8.39 -8.52 0.44
N PHE A 237 9.15 -7.46 0.66
CA PHE A 237 9.13 -6.64 1.86
C PHE A 237 9.74 -5.27 1.55
N THR A 238 9.21 -4.21 2.12
CA THR A 238 9.69 -2.84 1.89
C THR A 238 10.35 -2.27 3.15
N ILE A 239 11.41 -1.49 2.96
CA ILE A 239 12.05 -0.68 4.02
C ILE A 239 11.83 0.79 3.70
N SER A 240 11.26 1.52 4.66
CA SER A 240 11.08 2.97 4.61
C SER A 240 11.97 3.63 5.65
N SER A 241 12.99 4.38 5.23
CA SER A 241 13.95 5.01 6.13
C SER A 241 13.80 6.52 6.12
N LEU A 242 13.50 7.09 7.30
CA LEU A 242 13.44 8.53 7.56
C LEU A 242 14.63 9.04 8.38
N GLY A 243 15.71 8.25 8.48
CA GLY A 243 16.82 8.49 9.38
C GLY A 243 17.46 9.89 9.31
N ASN A 244 17.47 10.52 8.15
CA ASN A 244 18.03 11.88 8.00
C ASN A 244 17.00 13.00 8.27
N ILE A 245 15.70 12.69 8.29
CA ILE A 245 14.63 13.69 8.39
C ILE A 245 14.26 13.92 9.87
N GLY A 246 14.31 12.87 10.69
CA GLY A 246 14.01 12.95 12.12
C GLY A 246 12.85 12.03 12.55
N GLY A 247 12.35 12.27 13.77
CA GLY A 247 11.30 11.43 14.35
C GLY A 247 11.85 10.25 15.14
N ARG A 248 11.09 9.83 16.18
CA ARG A 248 11.42 8.67 17.02
C ARG A 248 10.71 7.38 16.58
N GLY A 249 9.72 7.50 15.71
CA GLY A 249 8.95 6.39 15.18
C GLY A 249 7.86 6.89 14.26
N PHE A 250 7.36 6.01 13.41
CA PHE A 250 6.18 6.22 12.56
C PHE A 250 5.58 4.87 12.22
N THR A 251 4.33 4.85 11.77
CA THR A 251 3.61 3.65 11.36
C THR A 251 3.53 3.60 9.84
N PRO A 252 4.46 2.90 9.16
CA PRO A 252 4.43 2.83 7.70
C PRO A 252 3.21 2.05 7.21
N ILE A 253 2.66 2.46 6.06
CA ILE A 253 1.58 1.73 5.39
C ILE A 253 2.19 0.59 4.57
N VAL A 254 1.68 -0.63 4.74
CA VAL A 254 2.11 -1.81 3.98
C VAL A 254 1.90 -1.59 2.49
N ASN A 255 2.92 -1.88 1.69
CA ASN A 255 2.89 -1.75 0.24
C ASN A 255 2.31 -3.03 -0.39
N THR A 256 0.99 -3.12 -0.50
CA THR A 256 0.34 -4.33 -1.05
C THR A 256 0.84 -4.67 -2.46
N PRO A 257 1.08 -5.94 -2.80
CA PRO A 257 0.67 -7.19 -2.14
C PRO A 257 1.66 -7.75 -1.10
N GLU A 258 2.64 -6.97 -0.64
CA GLU A 258 3.48 -7.33 0.51
C GLU A 258 2.62 -7.39 1.78
N VAL A 259 3.08 -8.12 2.81
CA VAL A 259 2.39 -8.25 4.10
C VAL A 259 3.14 -7.58 5.25
N GLY A 260 4.29 -6.97 4.97
CA GLY A 260 5.09 -6.27 5.97
C GLY A 260 5.94 -5.17 5.39
N ILE A 261 6.20 -4.16 6.22
CA ILE A 261 7.07 -3.01 5.93
C ILE A 261 7.81 -2.59 7.20
N LEU A 262 9.11 -2.32 7.08
CA LEU A 262 9.92 -1.80 8.17
C LEU A 262 10.08 -0.28 8.04
N GLY A 263 9.65 0.45 9.05
CA GLY A 263 10.00 1.85 9.27
C GLY A 263 11.31 1.95 10.05
N VAL A 264 12.25 2.74 9.56
CA VAL A 264 13.52 3.01 10.21
C VAL A 264 13.61 4.50 10.51
N SER A 265 13.69 4.85 11.78
CA SER A 265 13.77 6.24 12.23
C SER A 265 15.21 6.68 12.50
N LYS A 266 15.40 7.90 13.01
CA LYS A 266 16.72 8.46 13.27
C LYS A 266 17.38 7.79 14.47
N ALA A 267 18.56 7.20 14.26
CA ALA A 267 19.39 6.73 15.35
C ALA A 267 19.84 7.88 16.25
N SER A 268 19.87 7.64 17.56
CA SER A 268 20.30 8.61 18.55
C SER A 268 21.06 7.94 19.68
N THR A 269 22.03 8.66 20.26
CA THR A 269 22.71 8.17 21.45
C THR A 269 21.76 8.32 22.66
N GLN A 270 21.54 7.21 23.37
CA GLN A 270 20.68 7.15 24.55
C GLN A 270 21.43 6.51 25.72
N PRO A 271 21.12 6.88 26.97
CA PRO A 271 21.64 6.17 28.13
C PRO A 271 20.90 4.84 28.29
N VAL A 272 21.63 3.75 28.22
CA VAL A 272 21.11 2.39 28.41
C VAL A 272 21.75 1.80 29.68
N TRP A 273 20.92 1.26 30.57
CA TRP A 273 21.40 0.62 31.78
C TRP A 273 22.00 -0.75 31.46
N ASP A 274 23.26 -0.99 31.90
CA ASP A 274 23.97 -2.27 31.62
C ASP A 274 23.94 -3.24 32.83
N GLY A 275 23.24 -2.86 33.88
CA GLY A 275 23.18 -3.60 35.15
C GLY A 275 23.93 -2.91 36.30
N GLU A 276 24.86 -1.98 36.00
CA GLU A 276 25.69 -1.26 36.97
C GLU A 276 25.68 0.25 36.76
N VAL A 277 25.81 0.70 35.51
CA VAL A 277 25.86 2.12 35.13
C VAL A 277 25.11 2.39 33.82
N PHE A 278 24.81 3.66 33.58
CA PHE A 278 24.28 4.07 32.29
C PHE A 278 25.39 4.20 31.24
N GLN A 279 25.30 3.42 30.17
CA GLN A 279 26.21 3.47 29.02
C GLN A 279 25.59 4.27 27.87
N PRO A 280 26.38 5.12 27.18
CA PRO A 280 25.90 5.75 25.94
C PRO A 280 25.84 4.70 24.82
N ARG A 281 24.65 4.40 24.31
CA ARG A 281 24.43 3.44 23.21
C ARG A 281 23.74 4.14 22.05
N VAL A 282 24.07 3.75 20.82
CA VAL A 282 23.42 4.26 19.61
C VAL A 282 22.20 3.40 19.33
N MET A 283 21.03 3.93 19.66
CA MET A 283 19.76 3.23 19.51
C MET A 283 19.10 3.61 18.19
N LEU A 284 18.68 2.60 17.43
CA LEU A 284 17.96 2.74 16.16
C LEU A 284 16.49 2.33 16.35
N PRO A 285 15.55 3.29 16.38
CA PRO A 285 14.15 2.95 16.45
C PRO A 285 13.67 2.32 15.15
N VAL A 286 13.00 1.18 15.28
CA VAL A 286 12.38 0.43 14.18
C VAL A 286 10.91 0.20 14.44
N ALA A 287 10.12 0.21 13.37
CA ALA A 287 8.68 0.01 13.41
C ALA A 287 8.27 -1.00 12.34
N LEU A 288 7.78 -2.17 12.73
CA LEU A 288 7.27 -3.18 11.83
C LEU A 288 5.76 -3.04 11.71
N SER A 289 5.27 -2.57 10.55
CA SER A 289 3.84 -2.64 10.22
C SER A 289 3.56 -3.87 9.37
N TYR A 290 2.45 -4.55 9.64
CA TYR A 290 2.11 -5.79 8.96
C TYR A 290 0.60 -5.98 8.78
N ASP A 291 0.24 -6.83 7.81
CA ASP A 291 -1.13 -7.27 7.54
C ASP A 291 -1.55 -8.33 8.55
N HIS A 292 -2.42 -7.96 9.50
CA HIS A 292 -2.84 -8.87 10.58
C HIS A 292 -3.74 -10.02 10.10
N ARG A 293 -4.17 -10.03 8.85
CA ARG A 293 -4.85 -11.18 8.24
C ARG A 293 -3.87 -12.33 7.98
N VAL A 294 -2.58 -12.01 7.80
CA VAL A 294 -1.52 -12.98 7.48
C VAL A 294 -0.58 -13.17 8.67
N VAL A 295 -0.06 -12.09 9.22
CA VAL A 295 0.96 -12.09 10.27
C VAL A 295 0.30 -11.81 11.61
N ASN A 296 0.48 -12.70 12.59
CA ASN A 296 0.02 -12.44 13.96
C ASN A 296 1.11 -11.78 14.81
N GLY A 297 0.74 -11.32 16.02
CA GLY A 297 1.66 -10.63 16.91
C GLY A 297 2.88 -11.49 17.34
N GLY A 298 2.73 -12.80 17.44
CA GLY A 298 3.84 -13.72 17.74
C GLY A 298 4.81 -13.87 16.57
N ASP A 299 4.30 -13.94 15.32
CA ASP A 299 5.13 -13.99 14.11
C ASP A 299 5.93 -12.70 13.97
N ALA A 300 5.26 -11.54 14.13
CA ALA A 300 5.88 -10.23 14.05
C ALA A 300 6.92 -10.02 15.17
N GLY A 301 6.62 -10.44 16.41
CA GLY A 301 7.54 -10.34 17.53
C GLY A 301 8.81 -11.18 17.32
N ARG A 302 8.69 -12.42 16.85
CA ARG A 302 9.87 -13.26 16.53
C ARG A 302 10.74 -12.64 15.45
N PHE A 303 10.13 -12.13 14.39
CA PHE A 303 10.87 -11.44 13.32
C PHE A 303 11.59 -10.21 13.86
N LEU A 304 10.90 -9.36 14.60
CA LEU A 304 11.46 -8.10 15.10
C LEU A 304 12.59 -8.36 16.12
N THR A 305 12.41 -9.29 17.05
CA THR A 305 13.45 -9.71 18.00
C THR A 305 14.67 -10.26 17.27
N HIS A 306 14.49 -11.10 16.25
CA HIS A 306 15.59 -11.64 15.44
C HIS A 306 16.30 -10.51 14.66
N LEU A 307 15.54 -9.60 14.03
CA LEU A 307 16.10 -8.43 13.34
C LEU A 307 16.96 -7.56 14.28
N VAL A 308 16.44 -7.25 15.47
CA VAL A 308 17.15 -6.47 16.48
C VAL A 308 18.44 -7.17 16.92
N SER A 309 18.39 -8.50 17.13
CA SER A 309 19.58 -9.30 17.44
C SER A 309 20.65 -9.21 16.35
N LEU A 310 20.25 -9.34 15.08
CA LEU A 310 21.16 -9.23 13.93
C LEU A 310 21.80 -7.84 13.82
N LEU A 311 21.05 -6.78 14.11
CA LEU A 311 21.54 -5.40 14.09
C LEU A 311 22.46 -5.08 15.28
N SER A 312 22.24 -5.72 16.41
CA SER A 312 23.01 -5.51 17.65
C SER A 312 24.34 -6.29 17.68
N ASP A 313 24.47 -7.34 16.86
CA ASP A 313 25.72 -8.11 16.73
C ASP A 313 26.14 -8.25 15.28
N ILE A 314 27.03 -7.37 14.84
CA ILE A 314 27.57 -7.31 13.47
C ILE A 314 28.23 -8.64 13.01
N ARG A 315 28.72 -9.47 13.96
CA ARG A 315 29.35 -10.75 13.64
C ARG A 315 28.36 -11.71 12.99
N GLN A 316 27.08 -11.66 13.40
CA GLN A 316 26.03 -12.48 12.79
C GLN A 316 25.81 -12.10 11.31
N LEU A 317 25.92 -10.82 10.97
CA LEU A 317 25.79 -10.36 9.57
C LEU A 317 27.02 -10.72 8.72
N ALA A 318 28.19 -10.85 9.34
CA ALA A 318 29.43 -11.17 8.63
C ALA A 318 29.58 -12.67 8.34
N MET A 319 28.90 -13.53 9.11
CA MET A 319 28.97 -14.99 9.00
C MET A 319 27.89 -15.58 8.09
N SER A 320 26.99 -14.77 7.53
CA SER A 320 25.80 -15.20 6.78
C SER A 320 25.85 -14.82 5.29
#